data_3592ab37c2aabe70be8ef6cd3018faba
#
_entry.id   3592ab37c2aabe70be8ef6cd3018faba
#
_cell.length_a   1.000
_cell.length_b   1.000
_cell.length_c   1.000
_cell.angle_alpha   90.00
_cell.angle_beta   90.00
_cell.angle_gamma   90.00
#
_symmetry.space_group_name_H-M   'P 1'
#
loop_
_entity.id
_entity.type
_entity.pdbx_description
1 polymer ?
#
loop_
_entity_poly.entity_id
_entity_poly.type
_entity_poly.pdbx_seq_one_letter_code
_entity_poly.pdbx_strand_id
1 'polypeptide(L)'
;MNRRAFLASVPVVAAAGSLPVAARPVPVPPMPVRLAIASYSYWHFKTARVPIEAVIDKAAALGVGGVDILHRQMDIPEKEPLTQEHRKYLARLRLHAFRKGIDLVALSIHQDFVDPSRAVRKAQVRHTLKCIEIAHALGIPCIRLNSGRWNTIASFDDLMKARGVEPVLKGVREEDGFRWCQECIEECLTSAAEHGVMLALENHWGLTRTPEGLLRVLDSVRSPWLGALMDTGNFLEDPYDKLAAIAPRTVYVQAKTYPGGGEWYTLDLDYRRIAGILRSAGYTGYVALEMEGKQDPDVAVPASLQVLREAFGVA
;
A
#
# COMPACT_ATOMS: atom_id res chain seq x y z
N MET A 1 60.05 -17.92 -76.79
CA MET A 1 59.37 -16.67 -76.38
C MET A 1 58.89 -16.84 -74.97
N ASN A 2 59.65 -16.26 -74.04
CA ASN A 2 59.41 -16.39 -72.59
C ASN A 2 58.53 -15.25 -72.07
N ARG A 3 57.39 -15.56 -71.46
CA ARG A 3 56.65 -14.60 -70.67
C ARG A 3 56.89 -14.89 -69.19
N ARG A 4 57.64 -14.02 -68.51
CA ARG A 4 57.83 -14.01 -67.06
C ARG A 4 56.61 -13.39 -66.44
N ALA A 5 55.93 -14.15 -65.55
CA ALA A 5 54.91 -13.64 -64.73
C ALA A 5 55.50 -12.97 -63.45
N PHE A 6 55.16 -11.72 -63.25
CA PHE A 6 55.52 -10.93 -62.05
C PHE A 6 54.52 -11.23 -60.99
N LEU A 7 54.92 -11.91 -59.92
CA LEU A 7 54.11 -12.08 -58.71
C LEU A 7 54.37 -10.87 -57.81
N ALA A 8 53.39 -10.00 -57.72
CA ALA A 8 53.34 -8.92 -56.70
C ALA A 8 52.80 -9.47 -55.42
N SER A 9 53.59 -9.49 -54.35
CA SER A 9 53.20 -9.80 -53.00
C SER A 9 52.45 -8.60 -52.38
N VAL A 10 51.18 -8.80 -52.08
CA VAL A 10 50.35 -7.84 -51.30
C VAL A 10 50.49 -8.16 -49.80
N PRO A 11 50.88 -7.23 -48.96
CA PRO A 11 50.90 -7.48 -47.50
C PRO A 11 49.45 -7.52 -46.98
N VAL A 12 49.10 -8.64 -46.38
CA VAL A 12 47.83 -8.74 -45.58
C VAL A 12 48.02 -7.99 -44.27
N VAL A 13 47.44 -6.81 -44.18
CA VAL A 13 47.29 -6.10 -42.89
C VAL A 13 46.17 -6.76 -42.12
N ALA A 14 46.51 -7.52 -41.09
CA ALA A 14 45.53 -8.04 -40.14
C ALA A 14 44.94 -6.86 -39.34
N ALA A 15 43.73 -6.44 -39.67
CA ALA A 15 42.96 -5.54 -38.86
C ALA A 15 42.53 -6.29 -37.58
N ALA A 16 43.21 -5.98 -36.47
CA ALA A 16 42.74 -6.40 -35.14
C ALA A 16 41.40 -5.72 -34.86
N GLY A 17 40.33 -6.45 -35.12
CA GLY A 17 38.97 -6.02 -34.74
C GLY A 17 38.87 -5.91 -33.25
N SER A 18 38.82 -4.68 -32.70
CA SER A 18 38.43 -4.43 -31.33
C SER A 18 37.03 -4.94 -31.14
N LEU A 19 36.86 -5.97 -30.31
CA LEU A 19 35.54 -6.42 -29.85
C LEU A 19 34.83 -5.24 -29.21
N PRO A 20 33.53 -5.03 -29.51
CA PRO A 20 32.78 -3.97 -28.86
C PRO A 20 32.76 -4.23 -27.35
N VAL A 21 33.35 -3.32 -26.58
CA VAL A 21 33.21 -3.31 -25.12
C VAL A 21 31.72 -3.19 -24.86
N ALA A 22 31.12 -4.24 -24.28
CA ALA A 22 29.73 -4.20 -23.85
C ALA A 22 29.55 -2.97 -22.96
N ALA A 23 28.73 -2.02 -23.40
CA ALA A 23 28.44 -0.83 -22.63
C ALA A 23 27.87 -1.28 -21.25
N ARG A 24 28.55 -0.89 -20.17
CA ARG A 24 28.01 -1.10 -18.83
C ARG A 24 26.64 -0.46 -18.79
N PRO A 25 25.59 -1.18 -18.34
CA PRO A 25 24.27 -0.56 -18.20
C PRO A 25 24.41 0.67 -17.30
N VAL A 26 24.02 1.81 -17.82
CA VAL A 26 23.96 3.06 -17.04
C VAL A 26 22.95 2.79 -15.92
N PRO A 27 23.31 2.96 -14.64
CA PRO A 27 22.37 2.80 -13.56
C PRO A 27 21.18 3.75 -13.78
N VAL A 28 19.99 3.20 -13.96
CA VAL A 28 18.77 4.02 -13.99
C VAL A 28 18.63 4.61 -12.60
N PRO A 29 18.60 5.94 -12.45
CA PRO A 29 18.40 6.54 -11.13
C PRO A 29 17.10 6.03 -10.55
N PRO A 30 17.03 5.72 -9.23
CA PRO A 30 15.80 5.27 -8.59
C PRO A 30 14.69 6.30 -8.84
N MET A 31 13.51 5.81 -9.24
CA MET A 31 12.37 6.72 -9.42
C MET A 31 12.06 7.40 -8.08
N PRO A 32 11.79 8.72 -8.05
CA PRO A 32 11.41 9.39 -6.82
C PRO A 32 10.07 8.82 -6.32
N VAL A 33 9.90 8.74 -4.99
CA VAL A 33 8.59 8.44 -4.41
C VAL A 33 7.59 9.52 -4.81
N ARG A 34 6.32 9.14 -4.89
CA ARG A 34 5.21 10.05 -5.18
C ARG A 34 4.30 10.15 -3.96
N LEU A 35 3.77 11.35 -3.69
CA LEU A 35 2.84 11.55 -2.59
C LEU A 35 1.41 11.29 -3.05
N ALA A 36 0.61 10.75 -2.13
CA ALA A 36 -0.84 10.62 -2.23
C ALA A 36 -1.49 11.07 -0.93
N ILE A 37 -2.81 11.20 -0.93
CA ILE A 37 -3.62 11.47 0.26
C ILE A 37 -4.59 10.32 0.44
N ALA A 38 -4.59 9.68 1.64
CA ALA A 38 -5.65 8.78 2.04
C ALA A 38 -6.92 9.58 2.35
N SER A 39 -8.04 9.20 1.75
CA SER A 39 -9.32 9.89 1.96
C SER A 39 -9.75 9.89 3.42
N TYR A 40 -9.27 8.91 4.20
CA TYR A 40 -9.39 8.86 5.66
C TYR A 40 -8.89 10.14 6.33
N SER A 41 -7.87 10.80 5.82
CA SER A 41 -7.33 12.07 6.34
C SER A 41 -8.37 13.18 6.46
N TYR A 42 -9.47 13.10 5.73
CA TYR A 42 -10.58 14.06 5.77
C TYR A 42 -11.83 13.56 6.49
N TRP A 43 -11.84 12.28 6.93
CA TRP A 43 -13.01 11.72 7.59
C TRP A 43 -12.65 10.56 8.53
N HIS A 44 -12.72 10.82 9.84
CA HIS A 44 -12.38 9.87 10.91
C HIS A 44 -13.64 9.25 11.54
N PHE A 45 -14.70 9.03 10.75
CA PHE A 45 -16.01 8.45 11.17
C PHE A 45 -16.82 9.28 12.18
N LYS A 46 -16.35 10.46 12.57
CA LYS A 46 -16.95 11.29 13.63
C LYS A 46 -17.79 12.45 13.11
N THR A 47 -17.64 12.81 11.86
CA THR A 47 -18.30 13.93 11.21
C THR A 47 -19.15 13.44 10.04
N ALA A 48 -19.84 14.36 9.35
CA ALA A 48 -20.46 14.06 8.07
C ALA A 48 -19.41 13.52 7.09
N ARG A 49 -19.79 12.48 6.37
CA ARG A 49 -18.88 11.82 5.39
C ARG A 49 -18.50 12.78 4.28
N VAL A 50 -17.22 12.95 4.04
CA VAL A 50 -16.68 13.76 2.92
C VAL A 50 -16.74 12.90 1.65
N PRO A 51 -17.38 13.34 0.56
CA PRO A 51 -17.40 12.60 -0.71
C PRO A 51 -15.99 12.39 -1.28
N ILE A 52 -15.74 11.25 -1.93
CA ILE A 52 -14.43 10.95 -2.53
C ILE A 52 -14.08 11.96 -3.61
N GLU A 53 -15.06 12.45 -4.37
CA GLU A 53 -14.87 13.51 -5.36
C GLU A 53 -14.28 14.79 -4.74
N ALA A 54 -14.75 15.17 -3.54
CA ALA A 54 -14.20 16.31 -2.82
C ALA A 54 -12.75 16.09 -2.36
N VAL A 55 -12.40 14.86 -1.98
CA VAL A 55 -11.01 14.50 -1.63
C VAL A 55 -10.11 14.59 -2.87
N ILE A 56 -10.57 14.11 -4.02
CA ILE A 56 -9.86 14.23 -5.31
C ILE A 56 -9.63 15.72 -5.65
N ASP A 57 -10.65 16.56 -5.48
CA ASP A 57 -10.52 18.01 -5.73
C ASP A 57 -9.50 18.66 -4.79
N LYS A 58 -9.51 18.30 -3.51
CA LYS A 58 -8.53 18.78 -2.52
C LYS A 58 -7.10 18.31 -2.85
N ALA A 59 -6.92 17.05 -3.24
CA ALA A 59 -5.62 16.52 -3.65
C ALA A 59 -5.07 17.29 -4.86
N ALA A 60 -5.90 17.53 -5.88
CA ALA A 60 -5.55 18.33 -7.06
C ALA A 60 -5.16 19.76 -6.69
N ALA A 61 -5.92 20.41 -5.81
CA ALA A 61 -5.65 21.78 -5.35
C ALA A 61 -4.33 21.87 -4.57
N LEU A 62 -3.94 20.81 -3.86
CA LEU A 62 -2.68 20.70 -3.10
C LEU A 62 -1.49 20.25 -3.96
N GLY A 63 -1.67 19.99 -5.25
CA GLY A 63 -0.62 19.51 -6.14
C GLY A 63 -0.13 18.10 -5.81
N VAL A 64 -1.00 17.25 -5.22
CA VAL A 64 -0.70 15.86 -4.90
C VAL A 64 -1.27 14.96 -5.98
N GLY A 65 -0.46 14.05 -6.53
CA GLY A 65 -0.82 13.27 -7.72
C GLY A 65 -1.68 12.02 -7.45
N GLY A 66 -1.93 11.63 -6.20
CA GLY A 66 -2.63 10.38 -5.90
C GLY A 66 -3.64 10.47 -4.76
N VAL A 67 -4.65 9.59 -4.80
CA VAL A 67 -5.64 9.40 -3.72
C VAL A 67 -5.78 7.93 -3.40
N ASP A 68 -5.67 7.58 -2.10
CA ASP A 68 -6.06 6.30 -1.52
C ASP A 68 -7.50 6.41 -1.03
N ILE A 69 -8.36 5.56 -1.52
CA ILE A 69 -9.79 5.60 -1.21
C ILE A 69 -10.12 4.66 -0.06
N LEU A 70 -10.70 5.19 1.01
CA LEU A 70 -11.32 4.38 2.04
C LEU A 70 -12.68 3.85 1.55
N HIS A 71 -12.85 2.53 1.43
CA HIS A 71 -14.08 1.93 0.92
C HIS A 71 -15.34 2.38 1.70
N ARG A 72 -15.26 2.48 3.03
CA ARG A 72 -16.39 2.94 3.87
C ARG A 72 -16.82 4.38 3.59
N GLN A 73 -16.00 5.15 2.92
CA GLN A 73 -16.30 6.52 2.53
C GLN A 73 -17.01 6.59 1.17
N MET A 74 -17.03 5.51 0.40
CA MET A 74 -17.72 5.41 -0.87
C MET A 74 -19.24 5.20 -0.69
N ASP A 75 -20.01 5.53 -1.74
CA ASP A 75 -21.44 5.22 -1.83
C ASP A 75 -21.71 3.77 -2.28
N ILE A 76 -20.95 2.83 -1.69
CA ILE A 76 -21.06 1.39 -1.97
C ILE A 76 -21.06 0.64 -0.64
N PRO A 77 -22.18 0.06 -0.21
CA PRO A 77 -22.27 -0.68 1.05
C PRO A 77 -21.33 -1.90 1.08
N GLU A 78 -20.69 -2.13 2.23
CA GLU A 78 -19.72 -3.25 2.38
C GLU A 78 -20.36 -4.62 2.17
N LYS A 79 -21.60 -4.82 2.63
CA LYS A 79 -22.26 -6.14 2.68
C LYS A 79 -23.08 -6.47 1.45
N GLU A 80 -23.39 -5.49 0.61
CA GLU A 80 -24.26 -5.67 -0.54
C GLU A 80 -23.46 -5.99 -1.81
N PRO A 81 -24.04 -6.72 -2.78
CA PRO A 81 -23.41 -6.92 -4.08
C PRO A 81 -23.35 -5.62 -4.89
N LEU A 82 -22.46 -5.56 -5.86
CA LEU A 82 -22.36 -4.44 -6.79
C LEU A 82 -23.59 -4.38 -7.70
N THR A 83 -24.29 -3.25 -7.65
CA THR A 83 -25.43 -2.94 -8.53
C THR A 83 -24.96 -2.20 -9.79
N GLN A 84 -25.87 -2.03 -10.76
CA GLN A 84 -25.59 -1.19 -11.94
C GLN A 84 -25.36 0.28 -11.56
N GLU A 85 -26.05 0.79 -10.54
CA GLU A 85 -25.84 2.17 -10.07
C GLU A 85 -24.44 2.31 -9.40
N HIS A 86 -24.00 1.32 -8.66
CA HIS A 86 -22.63 1.31 -8.13
C HIS A 86 -21.59 1.35 -9.27
N ARG A 87 -21.78 0.58 -10.34
CA ARG A 87 -20.89 0.59 -11.51
C ARG A 87 -20.87 1.96 -12.22
N LYS A 88 -22.02 2.62 -12.34
CA LYS A 88 -22.11 3.99 -12.87
C LYS A 88 -21.38 4.99 -11.96
N TYR A 89 -21.52 4.84 -10.64
CA TYR A 89 -20.78 5.66 -9.66
C TYR A 89 -19.27 5.49 -9.84
N LEU A 90 -18.77 4.26 -9.89
CA LEU A 90 -17.35 3.99 -10.13
C LEU A 90 -16.84 4.62 -11.44
N ALA A 91 -17.62 4.51 -12.52
CA ALA A 91 -17.25 5.12 -13.80
C ALA A 91 -17.18 6.65 -13.71
N ARG A 92 -18.13 7.31 -13.02
CA ARG A 92 -18.09 8.75 -12.79
C ARG A 92 -16.90 9.17 -11.94
N LEU A 93 -16.60 8.43 -10.86
CA LEU A 93 -15.48 8.71 -9.97
C LEU A 93 -14.15 8.60 -10.71
N ARG A 94 -13.96 7.55 -11.49
CA ARG A 94 -12.78 7.37 -12.35
C ARG A 94 -12.62 8.52 -13.36
N LEU A 95 -13.71 8.91 -14.00
CA LEU A 95 -13.70 10.04 -14.95
C LEU A 95 -13.36 11.37 -14.24
N HIS A 96 -13.87 11.58 -13.01
CA HIS A 96 -13.56 12.77 -12.21
C HIS A 96 -12.07 12.82 -11.87
N ALA A 97 -11.49 11.74 -11.35
CA ALA A 97 -10.07 11.63 -11.06
C ALA A 97 -9.20 11.90 -12.29
N PHE A 98 -9.54 11.28 -13.44
CA PHE A 98 -8.84 11.51 -14.70
C PHE A 98 -8.85 12.99 -15.12
N ARG A 99 -10.01 13.67 -15.06
CA ARG A 99 -10.12 15.09 -15.39
C ARG A 99 -9.34 16.03 -14.48
N LYS A 100 -9.08 15.59 -13.24
CA LYS A 100 -8.27 16.32 -12.25
C LYS A 100 -6.79 15.97 -12.29
N GLY A 101 -6.39 15.01 -13.11
CA GLY A 101 -5.01 14.53 -13.19
C GLY A 101 -4.57 13.77 -11.91
N ILE A 102 -5.52 13.09 -11.26
CA ILE A 102 -5.28 12.33 -10.02
C ILE A 102 -5.29 10.83 -10.31
N ASP A 103 -4.24 10.14 -9.88
CA ASP A 103 -4.19 8.68 -9.84
C ASP A 103 -4.97 8.16 -8.63
N LEU A 104 -5.84 7.17 -8.83
CA LEU A 104 -6.43 6.41 -7.74
C LEU A 104 -5.46 5.27 -7.40
N VAL A 105 -4.75 5.38 -6.27
CA VAL A 105 -3.53 4.58 -6.03
C VAL A 105 -3.76 3.37 -5.15
N ALA A 106 -4.75 3.42 -4.25
CA ALA A 106 -5.12 2.31 -3.40
C ALA A 106 -6.60 2.34 -3.04
N LEU A 107 -7.14 1.17 -2.65
CA LEU A 107 -8.44 1.03 -2.02
C LEU A 107 -8.25 0.43 -0.63
N SER A 108 -8.42 1.23 0.41
CA SER A 108 -8.32 0.80 1.80
C SER A 108 -9.62 0.18 2.26
N ILE A 109 -9.60 -1.14 2.53
CA ILE A 109 -10.76 -1.90 2.96
C ILE A 109 -10.62 -2.36 4.41
N HIS A 110 -11.73 -2.75 5.01
CA HIS A 110 -11.76 -3.39 6.33
C HIS A 110 -12.34 -4.80 6.19
N GLN A 111 -11.55 -5.78 6.54
CA GLN A 111 -11.97 -7.17 6.66
C GLN A 111 -11.24 -7.82 7.83
N ASP A 112 -11.72 -8.98 8.25
CA ASP A 112 -11.15 -9.75 9.34
C ASP A 112 -11.15 -11.23 8.96
N PHE A 113 -9.95 -11.82 8.85
CA PHE A 113 -9.78 -13.22 8.51
C PHE A 113 -9.55 -14.13 9.72
N VAL A 114 -9.50 -13.55 10.92
CA VAL A 114 -9.26 -14.28 12.18
C VAL A 114 -10.59 -14.56 12.90
N ASP A 115 -11.27 -15.60 12.47
CA ASP A 115 -12.53 -16.05 13.07
C ASP A 115 -12.61 -17.58 13.03
N PRO A 116 -12.98 -18.27 14.11
CA PRO A 116 -13.13 -19.73 14.12
C PRO A 116 -14.24 -20.22 13.16
N SER A 117 -15.25 -19.39 12.90
CA SER A 117 -16.33 -19.72 11.98
C SER A 117 -15.88 -19.60 10.51
N ARG A 118 -15.84 -20.73 9.81
CA ARG A 118 -15.59 -20.73 8.37
C ARG A 118 -16.59 -19.89 7.58
N ALA A 119 -17.85 -19.83 8.04
CA ALA A 119 -18.89 -19.05 7.36
C ALA A 119 -18.59 -17.53 7.44
N VAL A 120 -18.09 -17.07 8.59
CA VAL A 120 -17.65 -15.67 8.79
C VAL A 120 -16.47 -15.38 7.87
N ARG A 121 -15.42 -16.20 7.90
CA ARG A 121 -14.25 -16.02 7.03
C ARG A 121 -14.63 -15.98 5.54
N LYS A 122 -15.54 -16.88 5.09
CA LYS A 122 -16.05 -16.87 3.71
C LYS A 122 -16.80 -15.57 3.37
N ALA A 123 -17.47 -14.95 4.31
CA ALA A 123 -18.10 -13.64 4.10
C ALA A 123 -17.04 -12.54 3.91
N GLN A 124 -15.95 -12.59 4.66
CA GLN A 124 -14.84 -11.65 4.53
C GLN A 124 -14.09 -11.83 3.19
N VAL A 125 -13.90 -13.07 2.74
CA VAL A 125 -13.35 -13.37 1.41
C VAL A 125 -14.25 -12.79 0.32
N ARG A 126 -15.58 -13.04 0.37
CA ARG A 126 -16.51 -12.45 -0.63
C ARG A 126 -16.47 -10.92 -0.64
N HIS A 127 -16.35 -10.29 0.53
CA HIS A 127 -16.16 -8.84 0.63
C HIS A 127 -14.87 -8.40 -0.07
N THR A 128 -13.76 -9.08 0.19
CA THR A 128 -12.47 -8.78 -0.44
C THR A 128 -12.52 -8.96 -1.95
N LEU A 129 -13.13 -10.04 -2.45
CA LEU A 129 -13.32 -10.28 -3.89
C LEU A 129 -14.13 -9.15 -4.55
N LYS A 130 -15.22 -8.71 -3.92
CA LYS A 130 -15.96 -7.52 -4.38
C LYS A 130 -15.09 -6.26 -4.43
N CYS A 131 -14.23 -6.05 -3.44
CA CYS A 131 -13.33 -4.91 -3.42
C CYS A 131 -12.24 -4.99 -4.50
N ILE A 132 -11.80 -6.19 -4.88
CA ILE A 132 -10.93 -6.40 -6.04
C ILE A 132 -11.64 -5.96 -7.34
N GLU A 133 -12.93 -6.31 -7.52
CA GLU A 133 -13.73 -5.84 -8.67
C GLU A 133 -13.86 -4.31 -8.67
N ILE A 134 -14.07 -3.68 -7.50
CA ILE A 134 -14.14 -2.21 -7.36
C ILE A 134 -12.80 -1.57 -7.75
N ALA A 135 -11.70 -2.09 -7.23
CA ALA A 135 -10.37 -1.59 -7.52
C ALA A 135 -10.07 -1.68 -9.03
N HIS A 136 -10.34 -2.83 -9.64
CA HIS A 136 -10.19 -3.04 -11.08
C HIS A 136 -11.04 -2.04 -11.90
N ALA A 137 -12.32 -1.84 -11.55
CA ALA A 137 -13.20 -0.92 -12.24
C ALA A 137 -12.73 0.54 -12.16
N LEU A 138 -12.08 0.92 -11.05
CA LEU A 138 -11.48 2.24 -10.84
C LEU A 138 -10.07 2.38 -11.46
N GLY A 139 -9.44 1.27 -11.87
CA GLY A 139 -8.03 1.25 -12.29
C GLY A 139 -7.06 1.36 -11.13
N ILE A 140 -7.49 1.03 -9.91
CA ILE A 140 -6.67 1.03 -8.70
C ILE A 140 -5.78 -0.23 -8.69
N PRO A 141 -4.45 -0.09 -8.58
CA PRO A 141 -3.54 -1.23 -8.66
C PRO A 141 -3.36 -1.97 -7.34
N CYS A 142 -3.84 -1.44 -6.21
CA CYS A 142 -3.52 -1.96 -4.87
C CYS A 142 -4.71 -1.89 -3.92
N ILE A 143 -4.90 -2.95 -3.12
CA ILE A 143 -5.87 -2.97 -2.01
C ILE A 143 -5.11 -3.15 -0.69
N ARG A 144 -5.43 -2.33 0.32
CA ARG A 144 -5.01 -2.58 1.70
C ARG A 144 -5.78 -3.77 2.27
N LEU A 145 -5.08 -4.75 2.85
CA LEU A 145 -5.63 -5.84 3.63
C LEU A 145 -5.20 -5.75 5.10
N ASN A 146 -6.10 -6.07 6.02
CA ASN A 146 -5.77 -6.41 7.39
C ASN A 146 -5.64 -7.94 7.54
N SER A 147 -4.87 -8.42 8.52
CA SER A 147 -4.87 -9.85 8.86
C SER A 147 -6.17 -10.29 9.55
N GLY A 148 -6.76 -9.38 10.28
CA GLY A 148 -7.77 -9.66 11.28
C GLY A 148 -7.17 -9.77 12.68
N ARG A 149 -8.05 -9.79 13.69
CA ARG A 149 -7.70 -9.81 15.11
C ARG A 149 -8.59 -10.78 15.88
N TRP A 150 -8.24 -11.08 17.12
CA TRP A 150 -8.97 -12.06 17.93
C TRP A 150 -10.35 -11.59 18.38
N ASN A 151 -10.61 -10.28 18.37
CA ASN A 151 -11.85 -9.66 18.85
C ASN A 151 -12.20 -10.02 20.31
N THR A 152 -11.21 -10.33 21.11
CA THR A 152 -11.37 -10.64 22.55
C THR A 152 -11.47 -9.39 23.40
N ILE A 153 -11.05 -8.23 22.86
CA ILE A 153 -11.31 -6.89 23.41
C ILE A 153 -12.36 -6.23 22.52
N ALA A 154 -13.59 -6.07 23.03
CA ALA A 154 -14.71 -5.58 22.22
C ALA A 154 -14.61 -4.08 21.89
N SER A 155 -14.16 -3.26 22.85
CA SER A 155 -14.03 -1.82 22.70
C SER A 155 -12.72 -1.48 21.99
N PHE A 156 -12.77 -0.63 20.96
CA PHE A 156 -11.56 -0.14 20.30
C PHE A 156 -10.71 0.74 21.23
N ASP A 157 -11.35 1.53 22.11
CA ASP A 157 -10.64 2.33 23.11
C ASP A 157 -9.84 1.44 24.08
N ASP A 158 -10.40 0.32 24.51
CA ASP A 158 -9.68 -0.62 25.39
C ASP A 158 -8.59 -1.38 24.66
N LEU A 159 -8.78 -1.69 23.38
CA LEU A 159 -7.74 -2.24 22.51
C LEU A 159 -6.56 -1.26 22.41
N MET A 160 -6.83 0.03 22.25
CA MET A 160 -5.78 1.05 22.16
C MET A 160 -5.08 1.26 23.51
N LYS A 161 -5.79 1.21 24.64
CA LYS A 161 -5.18 1.18 25.99
C LYS A 161 -4.26 -0.05 26.17
N ALA A 162 -4.65 -1.19 25.59
CA ALA A 162 -3.83 -2.41 25.54
C ALA A 162 -2.76 -2.37 24.43
N ARG A 163 -2.56 -1.22 23.76
CA ARG A 163 -1.58 -1.01 22.67
C ARG A 163 -1.72 -2.04 21.54
N GLY A 164 -2.97 -2.40 21.22
CA GLY A 164 -3.29 -3.35 20.17
C GLY A 164 -3.03 -4.83 20.53
N VAL A 165 -2.69 -5.12 21.78
CA VAL A 165 -2.45 -6.51 22.25
C VAL A 165 -3.75 -7.13 22.70
N GLU A 166 -4.15 -8.22 22.07
CA GLU A 166 -5.32 -9.02 22.45
C GLU A 166 -4.91 -10.44 22.86
N PRO A 167 -5.57 -10.99 23.90
CA PRO A 167 -5.46 -12.43 24.18
C PRO A 167 -5.96 -13.26 22.99
N VAL A 168 -5.31 -14.39 22.75
CA VAL A 168 -5.83 -15.38 21.81
C VAL A 168 -7.20 -15.86 22.27
N LEU A 169 -8.11 -16.11 21.34
CA LEU A 169 -9.47 -16.58 21.64
C LEU A 169 -9.42 -17.91 22.41
N LYS A 170 -10.22 -18.02 23.48
CA LYS A 170 -10.24 -19.22 24.34
C LYS A 170 -10.55 -20.48 23.52
N GLY A 171 -9.72 -21.51 23.70
CA GLY A 171 -9.86 -22.79 22.99
C GLY A 171 -9.30 -22.81 21.57
N VAL A 172 -8.63 -21.74 21.14
CA VAL A 172 -7.97 -21.61 19.85
C VAL A 172 -6.46 -21.42 20.07
N ARG A 173 -5.63 -21.86 19.17
CA ARG A 173 -4.18 -21.60 19.16
C ARG A 173 -3.88 -20.43 18.22
N GLU A 174 -2.78 -19.73 18.47
CA GLU A 174 -2.34 -18.64 17.62
C GLU A 174 -2.08 -19.09 16.17
N GLU A 175 -1.53 -20.33 16.02
CA GLU A 175 -1.32 -20.94 14.70
C GLU A 175 -2.59 -21.10 13.88
N ASP A 176 -3.73 -21.30 14.52
CA ASP A 176 -5.01 -21.43 13.84
C ASP A 176 -5.42 -20.09 13.21
N GLY A 177 -5.18 -18.96 13.88
CA GLY A 177 -5.41 -17.63 13.35
C GLY A 177 -4.54 -17.32 12.12
N PHE A 178 -3.25 -17.62 12.19
CA PHE A 178 -2.35 -17.48 11.05
C PHE A 178 -2.80 -18.33 9.85
N ARG A 179 -3.12 -19.60 10.10
CA ARG A 179 -3.62 -20.50 9.05
C ARG A 179 -4.89 -19.97 8.40
N TRP A 180 -5.88 -19.50 9.17
CA TRP A 180 -7.13 -18.93 8.64
C TRP A 180 -6.88 -17.69 7.80
N CYS A 181 -5.99 -16.80 8.24
CA CYS A 181 -5.61 -15.61 7.49
C CYS A 181 -4.96 -16.00 6.14
N GLN A 182 -4.01 -16.94 6.16
CA GLN A 182 -3.31 -17.44 4.98
C GLN A 182 -4.29 -18.06 3.97
N GLU A 183 -5.16 -18.99 4.42
CA GLU A 183 -6.19 -19.62 3.58
C GLU A 183 -7.11 -18.59 2.90
N CYS A 184 -7.52 -17.54 3.64
CA CYS A 184 -8.37 -16.48 3.11
C CYS A 184 -7.64 -15.60 2.08
N ILE A 185 -6.36 -15.27 2.31
CA ILE A 185 -5.55 -14.51 1.36
C ILE A 185 -5.33 -15.33 0.09
N GLU A 186 -4.97 -16.62 0.20
CA GLU A 186 -4.77 -17.51 -0.94
C GLU A 186 -6.02 -17.59 -1.82
N GLU A 187 -7.21 -17.67 -1.21
CA GLU A 187 -8.48 -17.67 -1.94
C GLU A 187 -8.73 -16.35 -2.71
N CYS A 188 -8.24 -15.21 -2.19
CA CYS A 188 -8.39 -13.92 -2.85
C CYS A 188 -7.36 -13.72 -3.98
N LEU A 189 -6.19 -14.36 -3.91
CA LEU A 189 -5.07 -14.12 -4.83
C LEU A 189 -5.36 -14.48 -6.28
N THR A 190 -6.17 -15.50 -6.54
CA THR A 190 -6.57 -15.85 -7.93
C THR A 190 -7.27 -14.67 -8.59
N SER A 191 -8.28 -14.12 -7.91
CA SER A 191 -9.01 -12.95 -8.43
C SER A 191 -8.10 -11.71 -8.50
N ALA A 192 -7.24 -11.50 -7.51
CA ALA A 192 -6.30 -10.38 -7.51
C ALA A 192 -5.37 -10.42 -8.74
N ALA A 193 -4.82 -11.58 -9.06
CA ALA A 193 -3.97 -11.79 -10.24
C ALA A 193 -4.74 -11.57 -11.56
N GLU A 194 -5.94 -12.11 -11.67
CA GLU A 194 -6.81 -11.97 -12.86
C GLU A 194 -7.20 -10.51 -13.14
N HIS A 195 -7.38 -9.72 -12.08
CA HIS A 195 -7.77 -8.31 -12.16
C HIS A 195 -6.58 -7.34 -12.16
N GLY A 196 -5.36 -7.83 -11.99
CA GLY A 196 -4.16 -6.98 -11.91
C GLY A 196 -4.13 -6.09 -10.65
N VAL A 197 -4.62 -6.60 -9.52
CA VAL A 197 -4.71 -5.87 -8.24
C VAL A 197 -3.79 -6.50 -7.21
N MET A 198 -2.84 -5.71 -6.69
CA MET A 198 -1.95 -6.09 -5.60
C MET A 198 -2.72 -6.14 -4.27
N LEU A 199 -2.51 -7.18 -3.48
CA LEU A 199 -2.96 -7.25 -2.09
C LEU A 199 -1.82 -6.78 -1.17
N ALA A 200 -2.00 -5.67 -0.47
CA ALA A 200 -1.00 -5.10 0.42
C ALA A 200 -1.42 -5.33 1.88
N LEU A 201 -0.77 -6.30 2.53
CA LEU A 201 -1.04 -6.66 3.92
C LEU A 201 -0.42 -5.63 4.86
N GLU A 202 -1.25 -4.98 5.65
CA GLU A 202 -0.85 -3.90 6.55
C GLU A 202 -0.27 -4.43 7.86
N ASN A 203 0.77 -3.76 8.38
CA ASN A 203 1.14 -3.87 9.78
C ASN A 203 0.08 -3.15 10.63
N HIS A 204 -0.89 -3.93 11.12
CA HIS A 204 -2.07 -3.45 11.83
C HIS A 204 -2.36 -4.32 13.07
N TRP A 205 -3.37 -3.95 13.84
CA TRP A 205 -3.81 -4.71 15.02
C TRP A 205 -4.12 -6.17 14.66
N GLY A 206 -3.89 -7.08 15.58
CA GLY A 206 -4.05 -8.52 15.37
C GLY A 206 -2.76 -9.22 14.97
N LEU A 207 -2.80 -10.15 14.02
CA LEU A 207 -1.66 -11.01 13.70
C LEU A 207 -0.46 -10.25 13.11
N THR A 208 -0.69 -9.11 12.45
CA THR A 208 0.35 -8.30 11.80
C THR A 208 0.81 -7.11 12.65
N ARG A 209 0.51 -7.10 13.95
CA ARG A 209 0.95 -6.08 14.89
C ARG A 209 2.47 -6.02 15.09
N THR A 210 3.17 -7.09 14.75
CA THR A 210 4.64 -7.16 14.78
C THR A 210 5.22 -7.48 13.40
N PRO A 211 6.48 -7.11 13.13
CA PRO A 211 7.14 -7.47 11.88
C PRO A 211 7.15 -8.98 11.64
N GLU A 212 7.39 -9.76 12.69
CA GLU A 212 7.44 -11.23 12.62
C GLU A 212 6.09 -11.81 12.18
N GLY A 213 4.98 -11.28 12.74
CA GLY A 213 3.64 -11.70 12.37
C GLY A 213 3.31 -11.37 10.91
N LEU A 214 3.64 -10.16 10.45
CA LEU A 214 3.44 -9.75 9.07
C LEU A 214 4.29 -10.59 8.11
N LEU A 215 5.58 -10.72 8.37
CA LEU A 215 6.50 -11.48 7.53
C LEU A 215 6.12 -12.98 7.52
N ARG A 216 5.66 -13.54 8.64
CA ARG A 216 5.16 -14.93 8.70
C ARG A 216 4.05 -15.19 7.69
N VAL A 217 3.08 -14.26 7.56
CA VAL A 217 2.02 -14.38 6.55
C VAL A 217 2.59 -14.26 5.14
N LEU A 218 3.41 -13.23 4.87
CA LEU A 218 3.98 -12.99 3.55
C LEU A 218 4.92 -14.10 3.06
N ASP A 219 5.63 -14.77 3.97
CA ASP A 219 6.57 -15.84 3.63
C ASP A 219 5.89 -17.18 3.41
N SER A 220 4.75 -17.41 4.06
CA SER A 220 3.95 -18.63 3.87
C SER A 220 3.08 -18.56 2.62
N VAL A 221 2.56 -17.37 2.25
CA VAL A 221 1.73 -17.15 1.06
C VAL A 221 2.57 -16.46 -0.01
N ARG A 222 3.37 -17.25 -0.75
CA ARG A 222 4.27 -16.70 -1.77
C ARG A 222 3.50 -16.39 -3.05
N SER A 223 3.33 -15.10 -3.33
CA SER A 223 2.69 -14.62 -4.57
C SER A 223 3.29 -13.26 -4.98
N PRO A 224 3.48 -13.01 -6.28
CA PRO A 224 3.84 -11.70 -6.77
C PRO A 224 2.72 -10.66 -6.57
N TRP A 225 1.51 -11.08 -6.24
CA TRP A 225 0.35 -10.24 -5.99
C TRP A 225 0.09 -9.99 -4.50
N LEU A 226 1.06 -10.33 -3.63
CA LEU A 226 1.00 -10.08 -2.18
C LEU A 226 2.28 -9.39 -1.71
N GLY A 227 2.14 -8.27 -1.02
CA GLY A 227 3.25 -7.53 -0.42
C GLY A 227 2.84 -6.86 0.90
N ALA A 228 3.77 -6.15 1.53
CA ALA A 228 3.48 -5.39 2.74
C ALA A 228 2.93 -4.00 2.39
N LEU A 229 1.88 -3.57 3.09
CA LEU A 229 1.61 -2.17 3.29
C LEU A 229 2.31 -1.74 4.57
N MET A 230 3.20 -0.76 4.45
CA MET A 230 3.86 -0.15 5.59
C MET A 230 3.03 1.03 6.10
N ASP A 231 2.34 0.85 7.22
CA ASP A 231 1.79 1.96 7.99
C ASP A 231 2.85 2.43 8.99
N THR A 232 3.22 3.70 8.93
CA THR A 232 4.33 4.25 9.74
C THR A 232 3.96 4.45 11.20
N GLY A 233 2.67 4.49 11.55
CA GLY A 233 2.16 4.78 12.89
C GLY A 233 1.61 3.57 13.65
N ASN A 234 1.55 2.39 13.06
CA ASN A 234 0.94 1.22 13.72
C ASN A 234 1.92 0.40 14.57
N PHE A 235 3.23 0.62 14.43
CA PHE A 235 4.22 0.14 15.40
C PHE A 235 4.39 1.18 16.52
N LEU A 236 3.65 1.04 17.60
CA LEU A 236 3.51 2.05 18.65
C LEU A 236 4.77 2.28 19.50
N GLU A 237 5.76 1.38 19.40
CA GLU A 237 7.01 1.40 20.18
C GLU A 237 8.18 1.11 19.26
N ASP A 238 9.23 1.94 19.35
CA ASP A 238 10.46 1.78 18.56
C ASP A 238 10.17 1.42 17.08
N PRO A 239 9.45 2.30 16.33
CA PRO A 239 8.91 1.93 15.03
C PRO A 239 9.99 1.68 13.98
N TYR A 240 11.15 2.33 14.07
CA TYR A 240 12.10 2.40 12.96
C TYR A 240 12.74 1.06 12.60
N ASP A 241 13.18 0.27 13.57
CA ASP A 241 13.77 -1.04 13.32
C ASP A 241 12.70 -2.01 12.80
N LYS A 242 11.47 -1.88 13.28
CA LYS A 242 10.32 -2.66 12.81
C LYS A 242 9.94 -2.28 11.37
N LEU A 243 9.91 -0.98 11.04
CA LEU A 243 9.70 -0.50 9.67
C LEU A 243 10.83 -0.96 8.74
N ALA A 244 12.09 -0.90 9.20
CA ALA A 244 13.23 -1.40 8.42
C ALA A 244 13.13 -2.90 8.13
N ALA A 245 12.63 -3.71 9.08
CA ALA A 245 12.45 -5.14 8.89
C ALA A 245 11.43 -5.48 7.77
N ILE A 246 10.35 -4.71 7.63
CA ILE A 246 9.32 -4.96 6.62
C ILE A 246 9.57 -4.20 5.30
N ALA A 247 10.46 -3.20 5.28
CA ALA A 247 10.71 -2.35 4.12
C ALA A 247 11.04 -3.10 2.83
N PRO A 248 11.85 -4.20 2.84
CA PRO A 248 12.14 -4.98 1.61
C PRO A 248 10.92 -5.66 0.97
N ARG A 249 9.83 -5.81 1.72
CA ARG A 249 8.58 -6.43 1.25
C ARG A 249 7.48 -5.39 1.00
N THR A 250 7.78 -4.09 1.23
CA THR A 250 6.80 -3.00 1.13
C THR A 250 6.48 -2.67 -0.33
N VAL A 251 5.19 -2.70 -0.65
CA VAL A 251 4.64 -2.33 -1.97
C VAL A 251 3.83 -1.04 -1.92
N TYR A 252 3.39 -0.63 -0.74
CA TYR A 252 2.62 0.59 -0.52
C TYR A 252 2.90 1.16 0.88
N VAL A 253 2.83 2.49 1.04
CA VAL A 253 3.11 3.17 2.32
C VAL A 253 1.96 4.08 2.69
N GLN A 254 1.47 3.97 3.95
CA GLN A 254 0.63 4.95 4.61
C GLN A 254 1.45 5.70 5.67
N ALA A 255 1.51 7.02 5.52
CA ALA A 255 2.31 7.91 6.36
C ALA A 255 1.42 8.63 7.36
N LYS A 256 1.40 8.18 8.62
CA LYS A 256 0.57 8.77 9.66
C LYS A 256 1.15 10.06 10.21
N THR A 257 0.28 11.04 10.42
CA THR A 257 0.60 12.30 11.11
C THR A 257 -0.46 12.64 12.14
N TYR A 258 -0.08 13.39 13.19
CA TYR A 258 -0.96 13.64 14.33
C TYR A 258 -1.05 15.12 14.71
N PRO A 259 -1.35 16.06 13.79
CA PRO A 259 -1.51 17.47 14.15
C PRO A 259 -2.64 17.67 15.16
N GLY A 260 -2.36 18.38 16.25
CA GLY A 260 -3.31 18.55 17.36
C GLY A 260 -3.45 17.35 18.29
N GLY A 261 -2.54 16.35 18.16
CA GLY A 261 -2.58 15.08 18.88
C GLY A 261 -3.52 14.06 18.24
N GLY A 262 -3.25 12.78 18.46
CA GLY A 262 -4.09 11.68 18.02
C GLY A 262 -5.24 11.40 19.00
N GLU A 263 -6.19 10.57 18.59
CA GLU A 263 -7.33 10.19 19.42
C GLU A 263 -6.92 9.28 20.58
N TRP A 264 -6.10 8.29 20.29
CA TRP A 264 -5.69 7.27 21.26
C TRP A 264 -4.19 7.36 21.62
N TYR A 265 -3.38 7.78 20.66
CA TYR A 265 -1.94 7.97 20.84
C TYR A 265 -1.44 9.03 19.86
N THR A 266 -0.26 9.53 20.14
CA THR A 266 0.47 10.45 19.26
C THR A 266 1.90 9.95 19.15
N LEU A 267 2.39 9.76 17.93
CA LEU A 267 3.77 9.40 17.67
C LEU A 267 4.46 10.61 17.04
N ASP A 268 5.65 10.92 17.55
CA ASP A 268 6.57 11.85 16.91
C ASP A 268 7.44 11.07 15.93
N LEU A 269 7.01 11.04 14.67
CA LEU A 269 7.65 10.23 13.63
C LEU A 269 8.67 11.06 12.85
N ASP A 270 9.94 10.67 12.93
CA ASP A 270 11.01 11.23 12.10
C ASP A 270 10.89 10.72 10.65
N TYR A 271 10.19 11.48 9.81
CA TYR A 271 10.01 11.15 8.40
C TYR A 271 11.29 11.18 7.58
N ARG A 272 12.36 11.89 7.99
CA ARG A 272 13.66 11.82 7.32
C ARG A 272 14.29 10.45 7.54
N ARG A 273 14.19 9.91 8.75
CA ARG A 273 14.64 8.54 9.06
C ARG A 273 13.84 7.50 8.31
N ILE A 274 12.50 7.64 8.26
CA ILE A 274 11.61 6.76 7.49
C ILE A 274 11.95 6.80 6.00
N ALA A 275 12.15 7.99 5.43
CA ALA A 275 12.58 8.14 4.05
C ALA A 275 13.93 7.45 3.77
N GLY A 276 14.87 7.51 4.72
CA GLY A 276 16.13 6.76 4.66
C GLY A 276 15.93 5.26 4.61
N ILE A 277 15.04 4.71 5.45
CA ILE A 277 14.68 3.27 5.47
C ILE A 277 14.10 2.85 4.11
N LEU A 278 13.13 3.58 3.59
CA LEU A 278 12.49 3.26 2.31
C LEU A 278 13.46 3.37 1.13
N ARG A 279 14.35 4.38 1.10
CA ARG A 279 15.41 4.49 0.09
C ARG A 279 16.39 3.32 0.14
N SER A 280 16.80 2.91 1.33
CA SER A 280 17.70 1.76 1.52
C SER A 280 17.09 0.45 1.04
N ALA A 281 15.76 0.31 1.12
CA ALA A 281 15.02 -0.81 0.58
C ALA A 281 14.71 -0.69 -0.95
N GLY A 282 15.09 0.41 -1.58
CA GLY A 282 14.81 0.67 -3.01
C GLY A 282 13.34 0.96 -3.32
N TYR A 283 12.57 1.45 -2.35
CA TYR A 283 11.16 1.78 -2.55
C TYR A 283 10.99 3.01 -3.44
N THR A 284 10.11 2.93 -4.45
CA THR A 284 9.86 4.00 -5.42
C THR A 284 8.36 4.24 -5.65
N GLY A 285 7.50 3.66 -4.82
CA GLY A 285 6.04 3.73 -4.95
C GLY A 285 5.42 5.02 -4.39
N TYR A 286 4.12 4.94 -4.10
CA TYR A 286 3.39 6.02 -3.44
C TYR A 286 3.56 5.99 -1.92
N VAL A 287 3.65 7.18 -1.33
CA VAL A 287 3.54 7.42 0.11
C VAL A 287 2.24 8.22 0.32
N ALA A 288 1.20 7.58 0.82
CA ALA A 288 -0.08 8.22 1.08
C ALA A 288 -0.11 8.82 2.48
N LEU A 289 -0.35 10.11 2.58
CA LEU A 289 -0.61 10.76 3.86
C LEU A 289 -1.88 10.21 4.49
N GLU A 290 -1.79 9.70 5.70
CA GLU A 290 -2.91 9.33 6.56
C GLU A 290 -2.89 10.19 7.82
N MET A 291 -3.51 11.38 7.75
CA MET A 291 -3.60 12.29 8.88
C MET A 291 -4.63 11.77 9.88
N GLU A 292 -4.20 11.50 11.11
CA GLU A 292 -5.02 11.00 12.23
C GLU A 292 -5.10 11.99 13.41
N GLY A 293 -4.64 13.22 13.20
CA GLY A 293 -4.69 14.27 14.22
C GLY A 293 -6.10 14.84 14.43
N LYS A 294 -6.27 15.52 15.56
CA LYS A 294 -7.53 16.18 15.94
C LYS A 294 -7.72 17.57 15.33
N GLN A 295 -6.67 18.11 14.73
CA GLN A 295 -6.75 19.41 14.06
C GLN A 295 -7.64 19.32 12.81
N ASP A 296 -8.26 20.46 12.45
CA ASP A 296 -9.06 20.56 11.22
C ASP A 296 -8.29 20.03 10.00
N PRO A 297 -8.82 19.07 9.26
CA PRO A 297 -8.14 18.48 8.10
C PRO A 297 -7.74 19.49 7.03
N ASP A 298 -8.49 20.57 6.83
CA ASP A 298 -8.16 21.59 5.83
C ASP A 298 -6.93 22.43 6.20
N VAL A 299 -6.51 22.38 7.46
CA VAL A 299 -5.25 22.95 7.97
C VAL A 299 -4.18 21.89 8.14
N ALA A 300 -4.55 20.73 8.70
CA ALA A 300 -3.64 19.67 9.07
C ALA A 300 -3.04 18.93 7.87
N VAL A 301 -3.84 18.65 6.84
CA VAL A 301 -3.38 17.90 5.65
C VAL A 301 -2.32 18.68 4.87
N PRO A 302 -2.49 19.98 4.53
CA PRO A 302 -1.44 20.77 3.89
C PRO A 302 -0.14 20.81 4.71
N ALA A 303 -0.23 21.02 6.03
CA ALA A 303 0.94 21.05 6.92
C ALA A 303 1.67 19.70 6.96
N SER A 304 0.93 18.60 7.04
CA SER A 304 1.47 17.24 7.02
C SER A 304 2.15 16.89 5.68
N LEU A 305 1.55 17.31 4.57
CA LEU A 305 2.15 17.15 3.24
C LEU A 305 3.49 17.87 3.14
N GLN A 306 3.61 19.07 3.73
CA GLN A 306 4.88 19.82 3.74
C GLN A 306 5.97 19.02 4.46
N VAL A 307 5.67 18.39 5.61
CA VAL A 307 6.62 17.53 6.34
C VAL A 307 7.06 16.34 5.44
N LEU A 308 6.13 15.71 4.73
CA LEU A 308 6.47 14.60 3.83
C LEU A 308 7.29 15.07 2.63
N ARG A 309 6.93 16.21 2.00
CA ARG A 309 7.70 16.79 0.89
C ARG A 309 9.15 17.03 1.27
N GLU A 310 9.38 17.65 2.42
CA GLU A 310 10.73 17.92 2.92
C GLU A 310 11.53 16.65 3.23
N ALA A 311 10.88 15.65 3.84
CA ALA A 311 11.53 14.40 4.20
C ALA A 311 11.90 13.53 3.00
N PHE A 312 11.01 13.45 2.00
CA PHE A 312 11.21 12.65 0.81
C PHE A 312 11.92 13.40 -0.32
N GLY A 313 12.07 14.73 -0.24
CA GLY A 313 12.67 15.55 -1.26
C GLY A 313 11.85 15.59 -2.55
N VAL A 314 10.51 15.67 -2.43
CA VAL A 314 9.56 15.75 -3.55
C VAL A 314 8.81 17.08 -3.51
N ALA A 315 8.41 17.57 -4.71
CA ALA A 315 7.70 18.85 -4.85
C ALA A 315 6.23 18.75 -4.41
#